data_8854febebe5e3f8e55efefc7d94c96f7
#
_entry.id   8854febebe5e3f8e55efefc7d94c96f7
#
_cell.length_a   1.000
_cell.length_b   1.000
_cell.length_c   1.000
_cell.angle_alpha   90.00
_cell.angle_beta   90.00
_cell.angle_gamma   90.00
#
_symmetry.space_group_name_H-M   'P 1'
#
loop_
_entity.id
_entity.type
_entity.pdbx_description
1 polymer ?
#
loop_
_entity_poly.entity_id
_entity_poly.type
_entity_poly.pdbx_seq_one_letter_code
_entity_poly.pdbx_strand_id
1 'polypeptide(L)'
;MAIKAVVFDAYGTLFDVYSIQVLAEDLYPGKGADIAVKWRDKQIEYTRLITQSDPHSTSGSQYFRPFWELTRLSLAYTLDRLKLNREAGQVEKLMQQYAHLTPFPENLAVLQKIKALGLTTAILSNGSLDMLTSAVKSAGMEDVLDHVISVDPIRLFKTSPESYGLVQQTIPINKDEVLFVSSNAWDALGAT
;
A
#
# COMPACT_ATOMS: atom_id res chain seq x y z
N MET A 1 23.51 -4.16 -17.03
CA MET A 1 22.19 -4.50 -17.63
C MET A 1 21.34 -3.22 -17.67
N ALA A 2 20.42 -3.11 -18.60
CA ALA A 2 19.54 -1.93 -18.69
C ALA A 2 18.25 -2.23 -17.92
N ILE A 3 17.74 -1.26 -17.16
CA ILE A 3 16.42 -1.34 -16.52
C ILE A 3 15.34 -1.37 -17.59
N LYS A 4 14.37 -2.26 -17.45
CA LYS A 4 13.21 -2.42 -18.34
C LYS A 4 11.89 -2.11 -17.67
N ALA A 5 11.81 -2.22 -16.34
CA ALA A 5 10.62 -1.89 -15.58
C ALA A 5 10.94 -1.09 -14.33
N VAL A 6 10.02 -0.22 -13.95
CA VAL A 6 10.02 0.47 -12.66
C VAL A 6 8.76 0.05 -11.90
N VAL A 7 8.97 -0.58 -10.75
CA VAL A 7 7.90 -1.10 -9.89
C VAL A 7 7.85 -0.27 -8.61
N PHE A 8 6.68 0.24 -8.31
CA PHE A 8 6.46 1.14 -7.16
C PHE A 8 5.68 0.42 -6.04
N ASP A 9 6.06 0.68 -4.80
CA ASP A 9 5.12 0.56 -3.70
C ASP A 9 3.98 1.58 -3.87
N ALA A 10 2.82 1.30 -3.29
CA ALA A 10 1.65 2.18 -3.40
C ALA A 10 1.54 3.14 -2.22
N TYR A 11 1.25 2.60 -1.03
CA TYR A 11 0.87 3.37 0.16
C TYR A 11 2.06 4.00 0.89
N GLY A 12 2.21 5.30 0.76
CA GLY A 12 3.33 6.09 1.25
C GLY A 12 4.37 6.38 0.18
N THR A 13 4.24 5.80 -1.03
CA THR A 13 5.15 6.01 -2.17
C THR A 13 4.44 6.73 -3.32
N LEU A 14 3.34 6.18 -3.83
CA LEU A 14 2.49 6.86 -4.82
C LEU A 14 1.35 7.63 -4.17
N PHE A 15 0.79 7.13 -3.07
CA PHE A 15 -0.35 7.72 -2.36
C PHE A 15 0.06 8.16 -0.96
N ASP A 16 -0.24 9.41 -0.61
CA ASP A 16 0.04 9.99 0.69
C ASP A 16 -0.92 9.44 1.75
N VAL A 17 -0.43 8.48 2.55
CA VAL A 17 -1.20 7.86 3.63
C VAL A 17 -1.52 8.83 4.77
N TYR A 18 -0.80 9.95 4.85
CA TYR A 18 -1.03 10.98 5.87
C TYR A 18 -2.04 12.04 5.41
N SER A 19 -2.45 12.04 4.14
CA SER A 19 -3.51 12.94 3.65
C SER A 19 -4.85 12.75 4.39
N ILE A 20 -5.04 11.57 5.00
CA ILE A 20 -6.20 11.27 5.87
C ILE A 20 -6.30 12.18 7.10
N GLN A 21 -5.20 12.83 7.52
CA GLN A 21 -5.19 13.68 8.71
C GLN A 21 -6.17 14.84 8.64
N VAL A 22 -6.46 15.37 7.44
CA VAL A 22 -7.39 16.48 7.26
C VAL A 22 -8.80 16.08 7.69
N LEU A 23 -9.29 14.97 7.14
CA LEU A 23 -10.61 14.43 7.54
C LEU A 23 -10.62 13.97 8.99
N ALA A 24 -9.53 13.37 9.46
CA ALA A 24 -9.42 12.94 10.84
C ALA A 24 -9.45 14.13 11.82
N GLU A 25 -8.87 15.27 11.45
CA GLU A 25 -8.94 16.51 12.23
C GLU A 25 -10.36 17.07 12.31
N ASP A 26 -11.09 17.05 11.18
CA ASP A 26 -12.49 17.49 11.13
C ASP A 26 -13.42 16.62 12.01
N LEU A 27 -13.17 15.30 12.04
CA LEU A 27 -13.96 14.35 12.82
C LEU A 27 -13.56 14.29 14.30
N TYR A 28 -12.28 14.52 14.59
CA TYR A 28 -11.68 14.43 15.93
C TYR A 28 -10.73 15.62 16.17
N PRO A 29 -11.26 16.80 16.46
CA PRO A 29 -10.46 18.03 16.60
C PRO A 29 -9.24 17.89 17.55
N GLY A 30 -8.08 18.31 17.07
CA GLY A 30 -6.80 18.20 17.78
C GLY A 30 -6.18 16.79 17.77
N LYS A 31 -6.70 15.86 16.92
CA LYS A 31 -6.23 14.45 16.86
C LYS A 31 -5.88 13.96 15.45
N GLY A 32 -6.08 14.78 14.44
CA GLY A 32 -5.90 14.35 13.04
C GLY A 32 -4.54 13.75 12.75
N ALA A 33 -3.45 14.43 13.13
CA ALA A 33 -2.08 13.93 12.93
C ALA A 33 -1.79 12.67 13.76
N ASP A 34 -2.21 12.64 15.04
CA ASP A 34 -2.06 11.48 15.92
C ASP A 34 -2.76 10.23 15.33
N ILE A 35 -3.96 10.41 14.80
CA ILE A 35 -4.72 9.32 14.16
C ILE A 35 -3.96 8.83 12.93
N ALA A 36 -3.58 9.71 12.02
CA ALA A 36 -2.92 9.34 10.77
C ALA A 36 -1.63 8.52 11.02
N VAL A 37 -0.76 9.00 11.90
CA VAL A 37 0.51 8.32 12.22
C VAL A 37 0.27 6.99 12.91
N LYS A 38 -0.52 6.95 14.00
CA LYS A 38 -0.74 5.72 14.76
C LYS A 38 -1.51 4.67 13.96
N TRP A 39 -2.44 5.10 13.10
CA TRP A 39 -3.17 4.21 12.21
C TRP A 39 -2.22 3.53 11.22
N ARG A 40 -1.36 4.31 10.55
CA ARG A 40 -0.36 3.79 9.63
C ARG A 40 0.61 2.82 10.29
N ASP A 41 1.17 3.20 11.45
CA ASP A 41 2.11 2.35 12.19
C ASP A 41 1.49 1.01 12.56
N LYS A 42 0.25 1.03 13.08
CA LYS A 42 -0.46 -0.18 13.48
C LYS A 42 -0.84 -1.06 12.28
N GLN A 43 -1.19 -0.45 11.15
CA GLN A 43 -1.48 -1.17 9.90
C GLN A 43 -0.24 -1.95 9.40
N ILE A 44 0.92 -1.30 9.39
CA ILE A 44 2.20 -1.94 9.03
C ILE A 44 2.56 -3.05 10.03
N GLU A 45 2.38 -2.79 11.33
CA GLU A 45 2.63 -3.80 12.37
C GLU A 45 1.78 -5.05 12.13
N TYR A 46 0.48 -4.90 11.84
CA TYR A 46 -0.41 -6.05 11.62
C TYR A 46 -0.02 -6.87 10.40
N THR A 47 0.38 -6.25 9.29
CA THR A 47 0.85 -6.99 8.12
C THR A 47 2.10 -7.81 8.42
N ARG A 48 3.05 -7.23 9.18
CA ARG A 48 4.27 -7.94 9.59
C ARG A 48 3.99 -9.08 10.54
N LEU A 49 3.12 -8.90 11.53
CA LEU A 49 2.74 -9.95 12.48
C LEU A 49 2.14 -11.16 11.77
N ILE A 50 1.28 -10.94 10.77
CA ILE A 50 0.66 -12.02 9.98
C ILE A 50 1.75 -12.82 9.23
N THR A 51 2.66 -12.14 8.54
CA THR A 51 3.74 -12.80 7.80
C THR A 51 4.70 -13.54 8.75
N GLN A 52 5.05 -12.92 9.88
CA GLN A 52 5.97 -13.51 10.88
C GLN A 52 5.35 -14.66 11.67
N SER A 53 4.02 -14.67 11.84
CA SER A 53 3.34 -15.74 12.59
C SER A 53 3.25 -17.07 11.84
N ASP A 54 3.51 -17.06 10.54
CA ASP A 54 3.52 -18.27 9.71
C ASP A 54 4.61 -18.21 8.63
N PRO A 55 5.90 -18.10 9.04
CA PRO A 55 7.00 -17.76 8.14
C PRO A 55 7.41 -18.91 7.18
N HIS A 56 6.91 -20.12 7.42
CA HIS A 56 7.25 -21.31 6.62
C HIS A 56 6.07 -21.77 5.74
N SER A 57 5.00 -20.99 5.69
CA SER A 57 3.84 -21.34 4.86
C SER A 57 4.16 -21.16 3.38
N THR A 58 4.01 -22.22 2.60
CA THR A 58 4.15 -22.21 1.14
C THR A 58 2.82 -21.91 0.43
N SER A 59 1.71 -21.88 1.17
CA SER A 59 0.35 -21.67 0.66
C SER A 59 -0.30 -20.36 1.17
N GLY A 60 0.52 -19.45 1.70
CA GLY A 60 0.07 -18.25 2.37
C GLY A 60 -0.21 -18.46 3.87
N SER A 61 -0.14 -17.39 4.65
CA SER A 61 -0.35 -17.45 6.09
C SER A 61 -1.79 -17.88 6.44
N GLN A 62 -1.95 -18.82 7.37
CA GLN A 62 -3.25 -19.18 7.91
C GLN A 62 -3.92 -18.03 8.67
N TYR A 63 -3.14 -17.06 9.12
CA TYR A 63 -3.61 -15.85 9.82
C TYR A 63 -3.93 -14.71 8.87
N PHE A 64 -3.82 -14.92 7.56
CA PHE A 64 -4.04 -13.88 6.57
C PHE A 64 -5.44 -13.29 6.68
N ARG A 65 -5.49 -11.96 6.65
CA ARG A 65 -6.69 -11.15 6.49
C ARG A 65 -6.44 -10.13 5.39
N PRO A 66 -7.43 -9.81 4.54
CA PRO A 66 -7.27 -8.80 3.51
C PRO A 66 -6.78 -7.46 4.10
N PHE A 67 -5.96 -6.75 3.35
CA PHE A 67 -5.39 -5.48 3.80
C PHE A 67 -6.45 -4.46 4.21
N TRP A 68 -7.60 -4.45 3.55
CA TRP A 68 -8.75 -3.61 3.91
C TRP A 68 -9.26 -3.89 5.33
N GLU A 69 -9.33 -5.17 5.70
CA GLU A 69 -9.73 -5.57 7.07
C GLU A 69 -8.68 -5.12 8.09
N LEU A 70 -7.40 -5.29 7.79
CA LEU A 70 -6.32 -4.83 8.67
C LEU A 70 -6.31 -3.30 8.80
N THR A 71 -6.62 -2.59 7.73
CA THR A 71 -6.80 -1.13 7.75
C THR A 71 -7.91 -0.73 8.71
N ARG A 72 -9.06 -1.41 8.69
CA ARG A 72 -10.16 -1.17 9.62
C ARG A 72 -9.81 -1.54 11.07
N LEU A 73 -9.18 -2.67 11.28
CA LEU A 73 -8.76 -3.11 12.61
C LEU A 73 -7.72 -2.17 13.23
N SER A 74 -6.76 -1.70 12.44
CA SER A 74 -5.75 -0.74 12.89
C SER A 74 -6.35 0.63 13.20
N LEU A 75 -7.38 1.08 12.46
CA LEU A 75 -8.13 2.28 12.80
C LEU A 75 -8.86 2.12 14.14
N ALA A 76 -9.58 1.00 14.33
CA ALA A 76 -10.27 0.72 15.58
C ALA A 76 -9.32 0.74 16.78
N TYR A 77 -8.17 0.06 16.67
CA TYR A 77 -7.12 0.09 17.68
C TYR A 77 -6.62 1.53 17.96
N THR A 78 -6.41 2.31 16.91
CA THR A 78 -5.91 3.68 17.01
C THR A 78 -6.89 4.58 17.78
N LEU A 79 -8.18 4.51 17.44
CA LEU A 79 -9.21 5.29 18.13
C LEU A 79 -9.32 4.89 19.60
N ASP A 80 -9.31 3.59 19.92
CA ASP A 80 -9.29 3.11 21.32
C ASP A 80 -8.05 3.60 22.09
N ARG A 81 -6.89 3.50 21.46
CA ARG A 81 -5.62 3.93 22.08
C ARG A 81 -5.60 5.43 22.40
N LEU A 82 -6.28 6.22 21.56
CA LEU A 82 -6.45 7.66 21.76
C LEU A 82 -7.67 8.01 22.64
N LYS A 83 -8.43 7.00 23.11
CA LYS A 83 -9.66 7.16 23.89
C LYS A 83 -10.74 7.97 23.15
N LEU A 84 -10.85 7.77 21.84
CA LEU A 84 -11.81 8.41 20.97
C LEU A 84 -13.01 7.49 20.71
N ASN A 85 -14.18 8.10 20.48
CA ASN A 85 -15.38 7.34 20.13
C ASN A 85 -15.24 6.69 18.76
N ARG A 86 -15.74 5.45 18.63
CA ARG A 86 -15.82 4.71 17.37
C ARG A 86 -17.24 4.75 16.80
N GLU A 87 -17.73 5.95 16.49
CA GLU A 87 -19.01 6.07 15.81
C GLU A 87 -18.93 5.47 14.41
N ALA A 88 -19.87 4.58 14.09
CA ALA A 88 -19.84 3.84 12.83
C ALA A 88 -19.76 4.76 11.59
N GLY A 89 -20.47 5.90 11.60
CA GLY A 89 -20.42 6.87 10.53
C GLY A 89 -19.06 7.55 10.37
N GLN A 90 -18.34 7.82 11.46
CA GLN A 90 -17.00 8.44 11.41
C GLN A 90 -15.96 7.43 10.94
N VAL A 91 -16.01 6.20 11.46
CA VAL A 91 -15.13 5.10 11.02
C VAL A 91 -15.29 4.86 9.52
N GLU A 92 -16.53 4.80 9.03
CA GLU A 92 -16.79 4.56 7.61
C GLU A 92 -16.28 5.70 6.73
N LYS A 93 -16.46 6.98 7.13
CA LYS A 93 -15.90 8.13 6.41
C LYS A 93 -14.38 8.04 6.29
N LEU A 94 -13.67 7.70 7.37
CA LEU A 94 -12.20 7.53 7.34
C LEU A 94 -11.78 6.36 6.43
N MET A 95 -12.49 5.24 6.48
CA MET A 95 -12.22 4.11 5.59
C MET A 95 -12.45 4.47 4.12
N GLN A 96 -13.55 5.16 3.80
CA GLN A 96 -13.82 5.63 2.44
C GLN A 96 -12.75 6.61 1.94
N GLN A 97 -12.32 7.54 2.78
CA GLN A 97 -11.21 8.43 2.43
C GLN A 97 -9.91 7.67 2.20
N TYR A 98 -9.66 6.60 2.99
CA TYR A 98 -8.47 5.75 2.80
C TYR A 98 -8.49 5.01 1.45
N ALA A 99 -9.65 4.71 0.89
CA ALA A 99 -9.77 4.16 -0.46
C ALA A 99 -9.42 5.17 -1.58
N HIS A 100 -9.38 6.47 -1.26
CA HIS A 100 -9.19 7.58 -2.20
C HIS A 100 -8.13 8.57 -1.68
N LEU A 101 -6.97 8.04 -1.26
CA LEU A 101 -5.85 8.85 -0.78
C LEU A 101 -5.33 9.78 -1.87
N THR A 102 -4.87 10.95 -1.45
CA THR A 102 -4.25 11.92 -2.36
C THR A 102 -2.93 11.38 -2.87
N PRO A 103 -2.68 11.35 -4.19
CA PRO A 103 -1.36 11.04 -4.72
C PRO A 103 -0.38 12.17 -4.40
N PHE A 104 0.92 11.84 -4.27
CA PHE A 104 1.93 12.89 -4.25
C PHE A 104 1.95 13.64 -5.59
N PRO A 105 2.06 14.97 -5.60
CA PRO A 105 1.80 15.80 -6.80
C PRO A 105 2.74 15.52 -7.97
N GLU A 106 3.96 15.05 -7.70
CA GLU A 106 4.96 14.74 -8.73
C GLU A 106 4.72 13.40 -9.45
N ASN A 107 3.98 12.47 -8.82
CA ASN A 107 3.96 11.06 -9.25
C ASN A 107 3.39 10.86 -10.66
N LEU A 108 2.30 11.52 -11.01
CA LEU A 108 1.72 11.40 -12.35
C LEU A 108 2.71 11.82 -13.43
N ALA A 109 3.38 12.96 -13.25
CA ALA A 109 4.36 13.46 -14.21
C ALA A 109 5.60 12.56 -14.31
N VAL A 110 6.03 11.96 -13.19
CA VAL A 110 7.14 11.00 -13.16
C VAL A 110 6.77 9.71 -13.90
N LEU A 111 5.58 9.15 -13.64
CA LEU A 111 5.09 7.94 -14.34
C LEU A 111 4.99 8.19 -15.86
N GLN A 112 4.47 9.33 -16.29
CA GLN A 112 4.42 9.71 -17.71
C GLN A 112 5.80 9.75 -18.35
N LYS A 113 6.80 10.31 -17.65
CA LYS A 113 8.18 10.36 -18.14
C LYS A 113 8.79 8.96 -18.26
N ILE A 114 8.55 8.09 -17.27
CA ILE A 114 9.04 6.70 -17.29
C ILE A 114 8.43 5.94 -18.48
N LYS A 115 7.14 6.10 -18.74
CA LYS A 115 6.49 5.50 -19.92
C LYS A 115 7.05 6.06 -21.22
N ALA A 116 7.32 7.35 -21.30
CA ALA A 116 7.93 7.96 -22.49
C ALA A 116 9.35 7.42 -22.79
N LEU A 117 10.05 6.88 -21.78
CA LEU A 117 11.32 6.17 -21.95
C LEU A 117 11.13 4.72 -22.44
N GLY A 118 9.91 4.26 -22.64
CA GLY A 118 9.61 2.90 -23.07
C GLY A 118 9.77 1.84 -21.95
N LEU A 119 9.78 2.26 -20.68
CA LEU A 119 9.88 1.37 -19.54
C LEU A 119 8.48 0.93 -19.09
N THR A 120 8.38 -0.34 -18.68
CA THR A 120 7.17 -0.87 -18.02
C THR A 120 7.00 -0.26 -16.64
N THR A 121 5.79 0.18 -16.32
CA THR A 121 5.43 0.75 -15.01
C THR A 121 4.48 -0.16 -14.27
N ALA A 122 4.74 -0.42 -12.99
CA ALA A 122 3.88 -1.28 -12.20
C ALA A 122 3.77 -0.82 -10.74
N ILE A 123 2.70 -1.24 -10.08
CA ILE A 123 2.56 -1.24 -8.62
C ILE A 123 2.77 -2.67 -8.10
N LEU A 124 3.50 -2.83 -7.00
CA LEU A 124 3.47 -4.00 -6.13
C LEU A 124 3.10 -3.58 -4.72
N SER A 125 1.98 -4.06 -4.20
CA SER A 125 1.44 -3.55 -2.93
C SER A 125 0.82 -4.63 -2.05
N ASN A 126 0.81 -4.34 -0.74
CA ASN A 126 0.04 -5.08 0.27
C ASN A 126 -1.48 -4.86 0.15
N GLY A 127 -1.93 -3.81 -0.56
CA GLY A 127 -3.34 -3.53 -0.79
C GLY A 127 -4.01 -4.59 -1.66
N SER A 128 -5.30 -4.83 -1.42
CA SER A 128 -6.12 -5.66 -2.30
C SER A 128 -6.27 -5.02 -3.68
N LEU A 129 -6.56 -5.82 -4.69
CA LEU A 129 -6.69 -5.32 -6.06
C LEU A 129 -7.77 -4.23 -6.17
N ASP A 130 -8.91 -4.41 -5.49
CA ASP A 130 -10.00 -3.43 -5.50
C ASP A 130 -9.58 -2.08 -4.90
N MET A 131 -8.84 -2.11 -3.78
CA MET A 131 -8.29 -0.89 -3.16
C MET A 131 -7.33 -0.17 -4.10
N LEU A 132 -6.41 -0.91 -4.72
CA LEU A 132 -5.41 -0.36 -5.63
C LEU A 132 -6.07 0.22 -6.89
N THR A 133 -7.01 -0.50 -7.48
CA THR A 133 -7.77 -0.04 -8.64
C THR A 133 -8.52 1.26 -8.35
N SER A 134 -9.18 1.35 -7.18
CA SER A 134 -9.87 2.56 -6.74
C SER A 134 -8.90 3.74 -6.56
N ALA A 135 -7.75 3.51 -5.92
CA ALA A 135 -6.74 4.54 -5.71
C ALA A 135 -6.11 5.03 -7.02
N VAL A 136 -5.74 4.11 -7.91
CA VAL A 136 -5.18 4.41 -9.24
C VAL A 136 -6.15 5.23 -10.07
N LYS A 137 -7.42 4.83 -10.09
CA LYS A 137 -8.50 5.52 -10.81
C LYS A 137 -8.75 6.92 -10.25
N SER A 138 -8.86 7.05 -8.93
CA SER A 138 -9.09 8.36 -8.31
C SER A 138 -7.92 9.34 -8.52
N ALA A 139 -6.70 8.82 -8.71
CA ALA A 139 -5.50 9.60 -9.00
C ALA A 139 -5.27 9.89 -10.50
N GLY A 140 -6.11 9.36 -11.40
CA GLY A 140 -5.94 9.51 -12.85
C GLY A 140 -4.66 8.84 -13.39
N MET A 141 -4.24 7.72 -12.76
CA MET A 141 -3.00 7.01 -13.11
C MET A 141 -3.24 5.75 -13.96
N GLU A 142 -4.47 5.50 -14.41
CA GLU A 142 -4.84 4.28 -15.16
C GLU A 142 -4.02 4.11 -16.45
N ASP A 143 -3.78 5.21 -17.19
CA ASP A 143 -3.08 5.17 -18.47
C ASP A 143 -1.55 5.14 -18.34
N VAL A 144 -1.02 5.33 -17.12
CA VAL A 144 0.43 5.43 -16.88
C VAL A 144 0.98 4.26 -16.04
N LEU A 145 0.15 3.31 -15.68
CA LEU A 145 0.52 2.07 -15.00
C LEU A 145 0.13 0.88 -15.88
N ASP A 146 1.13 0.07 -16.27
CA ASP A 146 0.89 -1.12 -17.10
C ASP A 146 0.38 -2.29 -16.27
N HIS A 147 0.79 -2.38 -14.99
CA HIS A 147 0.39 -3.46 -14.09
C HIS A 147 0.09 -2.95 -12.68
N VAL A 148 -0.92 -3.54 -12.06
CA VAL A 148 -1.25 -3.35 -10.64
C VAL A 148 -1.21 -4.72 -9.98
N ILE A 149 -0.19 -4.96 -9.14
CA ILE A 149 0.10 -6.25 -8.52
C ILE A 149 -0.24 -6.18 -7.03
N SER A 150 -1.20 -7.01 -6.61
CA SER A 150 -1.56 -7.20 -5.21
C SER A 150 -0.95 -8.49 -4.66
N VAL A 151 -0.55 -8.48 -3.40
CA VAL A 151 -0.08 -9.68 -2.70
C VAL A 151 -1.22 -10.56 -2.16
N ASP A 152 -2.47 -10.10 -2.24
CA ASP A 152 -3.64 -10.83 -1.72
C ASP A 152 -3.72 -12.29 -2.20
N PRO A 153 -3.49 -12.60 -3.51
CA PRO A 153 -3.62 -13.98 -4.00
C PRO A 153 -2.67 -14.97 -3.33
N ILE A 154 -1.49 -14.53 -2.92
CA ILE A 154 -0.52 -15.41 -2.24
C ILE A 154 -0.67 -15.43 -0.73
N ARG A 155 -1.53 -14.57 -0.16
CA ARG A 155 -1.82 -14.48 1.28
C ARG A 155 -0.57 -14.27 2.16
N LEU A 156 0.42 -13.54 1.63
CA LEU A 156 1.64 -13.14 2.31
C LEU A 156 1.90 -11.67 2.03
N PHE A 157 2.17 -10.90 3.08
CA PHE A 157 2.52 -9.50 2.92
C PHE A 157 4.02 -9.31 2.68
N LYS A 158 4.39 -8.17 2.10
CA LYS A 158 5.76 -7.69 2.17
C LYS A 158 6.20 -7.67 3.66
N THR A 159 7.35 -8.17 4.08
CA THR A 159 8.57 -8.40 3.28
C THR A 159 8.81 -9.88 2.92
N SER A 160 7.79 -10.68 2.72
CA SER A 160 7.99 -12.04 2.24
C SER A 160 8.61 -12.01 0.84
N PRO A 161 9.67 -12.82 0.56
CA PRO A 161 10.28 -12.91 -0.78
C PRO A 161 9.29 -13.27 -1.88
N GLU A 162 8.29 -14.10 -1.56
CA GLU A 162 7.23 -14.52 -2.48
C GLU A 162 6.41 -13.30 -2.97
N SER A 163 6.24 -12.29 -2.12
CA SER A 163 5.54 -11.05 -2.49
C SER A 163 6.27 -10.32 -3.62
N TYR A 164 7.60 -10.24 -3.56
CA TYR A 164 8.40 -9.60 -4.61
C TYR A 164 8.49 -10.47 -5.87
N GLY A 165 8.46 -11.79 -5.71
CA GLY A 165 8.45 -12.76 -6.82
C GLY A 165 7.22 -12.61 -7.75
N LEU A 166 6.14 -11.99 -7.29
CA LEU A 166 4.97 -11.68 -8.12
C LEU A 166 5.30 -10.77 -9.31
N VAL A 167 6.34 -9.95 -9.20
CA VAL A 167 6.78 -9.08 -10.29
C VAL A 167 7.19 -9.92 -11.50
N GLN A 168 8.07 -10.94 -11.31
CA GLN A 168 8.54 -11.79 -12.41
C GLN A 168 7.44 -12.73 -12.93
N GLN A 169 6.45 -13.05 -12.10
CA GLN A 169 5.26 -13.83 -12.54
C GLN A 169 4.34 -13.00 -13.44
N THR A 170 4.31 -11.67 -13.25
CA THR A 170 3.43 -10.77 -13.99
C THR A 170 4.14 -10.17 -15.20
N ILE A 171 5.40 -9.79 -15.06
CA ILE A 171 6.20 -9.12 -16.08
C ILE A 171 7.36 -10.07 -16.46
N PRO A 172 7.47 -10.53 -17.72
CA PRO A 172 8.46 -11.54 -18.12
C PRO A 172 9.86 -10.92 -18.32
N ILE A 173 10.44 -10.40 -17.24
CA ILE A 173 11.77 -9.78 -17.18
C ILE A 173 12.58 -10.34 -16.02
N ASN A 174 13.92 -10.24 -16.10
CA ASN A 174 14.78 -10.64 -15.00
C ASN A 174 14.72 -9.63 -13.85
N LYS A 175 14.92 -10.09 -12.61
CA LYS A 175 14.92 -9.20 -11.44
C LYS A 175 15.95 -8.07 -11.54
N ASP A 176 17.09 -8.31 -12.17
CA ASP A 176 18.17 -7.33 -12.36
C ASP A 176 17.80 -6.21 -13.39
N GLU A 177 16.67 -6.37 -14.08
CA GLU A 177 16.13 -5.41 -15.02
C GLU A 177 14.99 -4.56 -14.41
N VAL A 178 14.71 -4.79 -13.10
CA VAL A 178 13.67 -4.09 -12.34
C VAL A 178 14.31 -3.06 -11.43
N LEU A 179 13.81 -1.81 -11.50
CA LEU A 179 14.04 -0.81 -10.46
C LEU A 179 12.83 -0.81 -9.52
N PHE A 180 13.04 -1.21 -8.27
CA PHE A 180 11.99 -1.12 -7.25
C PHE A 180 12.09 0.21 -6.50
N VAL A 181 10.94 0.90 -6.34
CA VAL A 181 10.86 2.22 -5.71
C VAL A 181 9.90 2.17 -4.54
N SER A 182 10.40 2.48 -3.36
CA SER A 182 9.58 2.58 -2.14
C SER A 182 10.16 3.65 -1.21
N SER A 183 9.28 4.47 -0.62
CA SER A 183 9.64 5.38 0.48
C SER A 183 9.78 4.66 1.82
N ASN A 184 9.32 3.41 1.90
CA ASN A 184 9.40 2.57 3.09
C ASN A 184 10.73 1.79 3.09
N ALA A 185 11.67 2.14 3.95
CA ALA A 185 13.00 1.51 4.00
C ALA A 185 12.94 -0.01 4.18
N TRP A 186 11.98 -0.51 4.97
CA TRP A 186 11.78 -1.94 5.18
C TRP A 186 11.33 -2.67 3.90
N ASP A 187 10.59 -2.00 3.03
CA ASP A 187 10.11 -2.53 1.76
C ASP A 187 11.23 -2.53 0.71
N ALA A 188 12.00 -1.44 0.63
CA ALA A 188 13.18 -1.39 -0.21
C ALA A 188 14.21 -2.48 0.17
N LEU A 189 14.42 -2.71 1.47
CA LEU A 189 15.29 -3.78 1.96
C LEU A 189 14.76 -5.17 1.58
N GLY A 190 13.44 -5.38 1.69
CA GLY A 190 12.84 -6.68 1.36
C GLY A 190 12.88 -7.02 -0.13
N ALA A 191 13.02 -6.01 -1.00
CA ALA A 191 13.09 -6.17 -2.45
C ALA A 191 14.52 -6.50 -2.97
N THR A 192 15.55 -6.44 -2.12
CA THR A 192 16.96 -6.78 -2.47
C THR A 192 17.24 -8.24 -2.27
#